data_b9e843b8ba69da115d58531744f8b709
#
_entry.id   b9e843b8ba69da115d58531744f8b709
#
_cell.length_a   1.000
_cell.length_b   1.000
_cell.length_c   1.000
_cell.angle_alpha   90.00
_cell.angle_beta   90.00
_cell.angle_gamma   90.00
#
_symmetry.space_group_name_H-M   'P 1'
#
loop_
_entity.id
_entity.type
_entity.pdbx_description
1 polymer ?
#
loop_
_entity_poly.entity_id
_entity_poly.type
_entity_poly.pdbx_seq_one_letter_code
_entity_poly.pdbx_strand_id
1 'polypeptide(L)'
;MTHMTTGTTRTGTMTIRNACTADSGAIAEITAEGLGYRCAPERIARNLTALDPAHAAVFVAELDGEIAGFVEPQVYESIYLSPLVNILGLAVRASCRGKGIGRALMAVAERWAKEMGAAGVRLNSGAGRTEAHAFYRHIGYTSEKQQLRFLKEF
;
A
#
# COMPACT_ATOMS: atom_id res chain seq x y z
N MET A 1 -10.84 -6.69 -50.17
CA MET A 1 -11.18 -7.38 -48.92
C MET A 1 -10.30 -6.79 -47.81
N THR A 2 -10.89 -5.94 -47.01
CA THR A 2 -10.18 -5.22 -45.94
C THR A 2 -10.33 -6.05 -44.66
N HIS A 3 -9.24 -6.66 -44.19
CA HIS A 3 -9.20 -7.30 -42.89
C HIS A 3 -9.16 -6.23 -41.81
N MET A 4 -10.26 -6.04 -41.11
CA MET A 4 -10.29 -5.31 -39.86
C MET A 4 -9.70 -6.20 -38.76
N THR A 5 -8.49 -5.86 -38.31
CA THR A 5 -7.89 -6.44 -37.11
C THR A 5 -8.55 -5.76 -35.91
N THR A 6 -9.50 -6.39 -35.30
CA THR A 6 -10.04 -5.99 -34.00
C THR A 6 -8.94 -6.20 -32.95
N GLY A 7 -8.28 -5.12 -32.60
CA GLY A 7 -7.38 -5.11 -31.44
C GLY A 7 -8.23 -5.27 -30.18
N THR A 8 -8.25 -6.49 -29.63
CA THR A 8 -8.82 -6.73 -28.30
C THR A 8 -7.89 -6.08 -27.28
N THR A 9 -8.28 -4.91 -26.79
CA THR A 9 -7.64 -4.30 -25.63
C THR A 9 -7.94 -5.22 -24.44
N ARG A 10 -6.99 -6.08 -24.07
CA ARG A 10 -7.07 -6.84 -22.83
C ARG A 10 -7.10 -5.85 -21.70
N THR A 11 -8.26 -5.60 -21.12
CA THR A 11 -8.38 -4.93 -19.83
C THR A 11 -7.77 -5.89 -18.81
N GLY A 12 -6.59 -5.56 -18.31
CA GLY A 12 -5.91 -6.39 -17.31
C GLY A 12 -6.81 -6.56 -16.09
N THR A 13 -6.97 -7.81 -15.63
CA THR A 13 -7.78 -8.13 -14.45
C THR A 13 -6.97 -7.80 -13.20
N MET A 14 -7.42 -6.81 -12.41
CA MET A 14 -6.84 -6.46 -11.12
C MET A 14 -7.63 -7.12 -9.99
N THR A 15 -6.91 -7.79 -9.09
CA THR A 15 -7.46 -8.39 -7.88
C THR A 15 -6.66 -7.92 -6.68
N ILE A 16 -7.33 -7.58 -5.58
CA ILE A 16 -6.68 -7.24 -4.30
C ILE A 16 -7.03 -8.30 -3.28
N ARG A 17 -6.03 -8.81 -2.61
CA ARG A 17 -6.16 -9.85 -1.59
C ARG A 17 -5.15 -9.66 -0.47
N ASN A 18 -5.32 -10.40 0.64
CA ASN A 18 -4.29 -10.46 1.67
C ASN A 18 -2.99 -11.03 1.10
N ALA A 19 -1.88 -10.47 1.52
CA ALA A 19 -0.57 -11.00 1.18
C ALA A 19 -0.33 -12.35 1.85
N CYS A 20 0.43 -13.21 1.19
CA CYS A 20 0.93 -14.46 1.75
C CYS A 20 2.46 -14.53 1.59
N THR A 21 3.08 -15.54 2.20
CA THR A 21 4.55 -15.67 2.17
C THR A 21 5.12 -15.83 0.76
N ALA A 22 4.34 -16.37 -0.18
CA ALA A 22 4.72 -16.47 -1.59
C ALA A 22 4.90 -15.10 -2.26
N ASP A 23 4.32 -14.03 -1.71
CA ASP A 23 4.43 -12.67 -2.23
C ASP A 23 5.70 -11.94 -1.76
N SER A 24 6.48 -12.52 -0.87
CA SER A 24 7.59 -11.85 -0.19
C SER A 24 8.65 -11.31 -1.14
N GLY A 25 8.98 -12.05 -2.19
CA GLY A 25 9.95 -11.62 -3.21
C GLY A 25 9.47 -10.38 -3.97
N ALA A 26 8.23 -10.39 -4.41
CA ALA A 26 7.62 -9.27 -5.11
C ALA A 26 7.50 -8.03 -4.20
N ILE A 27 7.07 -8.21 -2.95
CA ILE A 27 6.99 -7.12 -1.97
C ILE A 27 8.38 -6.52 -1.71
N ALA A 28 9.43 -7.34 -1.59
CA ALA A 28 10.79 -6.88 -1.41
C ALA A 28 11.26 -6.00 -2.59
N GLU A 29 11.01 -6.42 -3.82
CA GLU A 29 11.32 -5.64 -5.01
C GLU A 29 10.58 -4.30 -5.05
N ILE A 30 9.28 -4.31 -4.78
CA ILE A 30 8.44 -3.12 -4.80
C ILE A 30 8.83 -2.14 -3.69
N THR A 31 9.19 -2.65 -2.51
CA THR A 31 9.66 -1.84 -1.38
C THR A 31 10.97 -1.14 -1.73
N ALA A 32 11.92 -1.84 -2.32
CA ALA A 32 13.20 -1.26 -2.74
C ALA A 32 13.01 -0.19 -3.82
N GLU A 33 12.20 -0.48 -4.82
CA GLU A 33 11.94 0.43 -5.95
C GLU A 33 11.12 1.66 -5.53
N GLY A 34 10.04 1.45 -4.77
CA GLY A 34 9.05 2.50 -4.48
C GLY A 34 9.28 3.26 -3.17
N LEU A 35 9.84 2.60 -2.15
CA LEU A 35 10.04 3.18 -0.82
C LEU A 35 11.52 3.39 -0.47
N GLY A 36 12.43 2.84 -1.25
CA GLY A 36 13.86 2.99 -1.03
C GLY A 36 14.43 2.12 0.11
N TYR A 37 13.67 1.15 0.60
CA TYR A 37 14.12 0.24 1.65
C TYR A 37 14.49 -1.11 1.07
N ARG A 38 15.73 -1.54 1.28
CA ARG A 38 16.17 -2.88 0.93
C ARG A 38 15.88 -3.84 2.07
N CYS A 39 15.15 -4.89 1.78
CA CYS A 39 14.78 -5.90 2.76
C CYS A 39 14.84 -7.29 2.11
N ALA A 40 15.41 -8.25 2.84
CA ALA A 40 15.43 -9.63 2.38
C ALA A 40 14.01 -10.22 2.34
N PRO A 41 13.64 -10.97 1.28
CA PRO A 41 12.33 -11.61 1.20
C PRO A 41 12.00 -12.49 2.41
N GLU A 42 13.00 -13.14 2.99
CA GLU A 42 12.85 -14.00 4.18
C GLU A 42 12.36 -13.21 5.40
N ARG A 43 12.81 -11.97 5.55
CA ARG A 43 12.32 -11.09 6.62
C ARG A 43 10.86 -10.73 6.42
N ILE A 44 10.48 -10.41 5.19
CA ILE A 44 9.09 -10.11 4.86
C ILE A 44 8.21 -11.32 5.12
N ALA A 45 8.64 -12.50 4.72
CA ALA A 45 7.91 -13.75 4.96
C ALA A 45 7.69 -13.99 6.45
N ARG A 46 8.72 -13.83 7.28
CA ARG A 46 8.61 -13.94 8.74
C ARG A 46 7.64 -12.93 9.34
N ASN A 47 7.72 -11.69 8.88
CA ASN A 47 6.86 -10.62 9.37
C ASN A 47 5.40 -10.83 8.97
N LEU A 48 5.15 -11.32 7.75
CA LEU A 48 3.80 -11.68 7.30
C LEU A 48 3.20 -12.79 8.18
N THR A 49 4.00 -13.81 8.50
CA THR A 49 3.56 -14.91 9.36
C THR A 49 3.27 -14.46 10.79
N ALA A 50 4.00 -13.45 11.27
CA ALA A 50 3.87 -12.92 12.63
C ALA A 50 2.79 -11.84 12.77
N LEU A 51 2.14 -11.42 11.68
CA LEU A 51 1.08 -10.40 11.75
C LEU A 51 -0.07 -10.87 12.64
N ASP A 52 -0.47 -9.98 13.54
CA ASP A 52 -1.70 -10.14 14.30
C ASP A 52 -2.86 -9.51 13.50
N PRO A 53 -3.80 -10.33 12.98
CA PRO A 53 -4.88 -9.81 12.15
C PRO A 53 -5.84 -8.87 12.91
N ALA A 54 -5.80 -8.85 14.23
CA ALA A 54 -6.55 -7.89 15.04
C ALA A 54 -5.93 -6.47 15.00
N HIS A 55 -4.69 -6.33 14.55
CA HIS A 55 -3.97 -5.07 14.60
C HIS A 55 -3.36 -4.63 13.27
N ALA A 56 -3.11 -5.56 12.35
CA ALA A 56 -2.40 -5.26 11.12
C ALA A 56 -2.86 -6.14 9.95
N ALA A 57 -2.67 -5.65 8.76
CA ALA A 57 -2.88 -6.40 7.52
C ALA A 57 -1.87 -5.96 6.47
N VAL A 58 -1.66 -6.79 5.47
CA VAL A 58 -0.96 -6.44 4.24
C VAL A 58 -1.82 -6.92 3.08
N PHE A 59 -2.15 -6.01 2.18
CA PHE A 59 -2.88 -6.34 0.96
C PHE A 59 -1.97 -6.16 -0.25
N VAL A 60 -2.07 -7.08 -1.19
CA VAL A 60 -1.38 -7.01 -2.48
C VAL A 60 -2.38 -6.85 -3.62
N ALA A 61 -1.99 -6.11 -4.64
CA ALA A 61 -2.72 -6.01 -5.88
C ALA A 61 -2.05 -6.92 -6.92
N GLU A 62 -2.80 -7.87 -7.45
CA GLU A 62 -2.40 -8.66 -8.61
C GLU A 62 -2.96 -8.03 -9.88
N LEU A 63 -2.12 -7.90 -10.87
CA LEU A 63 -2.47 -7.49 -12.21
C LEU A 63 -1.96 -8.54 -13.19
N ASP A 64 -2.88 -9.22 -13.87
CA ASP A 64 -2.56 -10.31 -14.81
C ASP A 64 -1.67 -11.42 -14.19
N GLY A 65 -1.95 -11.77 -12.92
CA GLY A 65 -1.23 -12.82 -12.20
C GLY A 65 0.08 -12.39 -11.55
N GLU A 66 0.50 -11.13 -11.68
CA GLU A 66 1.72 -10.58 -11.08
C GLU A 66 1.39 -9.56 -10.00
N ILE A 67 2.22 -9.50 -8.96
CA ILE A 67 2.07 -8.50 -7.90
C ILE A 67 2.52 -7.14 -8.42
N ALA A 68 1.59 -6.20 -8.47
CA ALA A 68 1.80 -4.85 -8.98
C ALA A 68 2.00 -3.81 -7.87
N GLY A 69 1.57 -4.10 -6.65
CA GLY A 69 1.67 -3.18 -5.53
C GLY A 69 1.19 -3.79 -4.22
N PHE A 70 1.42 -3.08 -3.13
CA PHE A 70 0.93 -3.48 -1.81
C PHE A 70 0.61 -2.28 -0.94
N VAL A 71 -0.18 -2.51 0.11
CA VAL A 71 -0.47 -1.56 1.18
C VAL A 71 -0.38 -2.26 2.53
N GLU A 72 0.17 -1.58 3.51
CA GLU A 72 0.34 -2.09 4.88
C GLU A 72 -0.38 -1.19 5.87
N PRO A 73 -1.65 -1.44 6.19
CA PRO A 73 -2.37 -0.76 7.24
C PRO A 73 -2.14 -1.40 8.61
N GLN A 74 -2.08 -0.57 9.65
CA GLN A 74 -1.94 -0.99 11.04
C GLN A 74 -2.82 -0.15 11.94
N VAL A 75 -3.46 -0.75 12.93
CA VAL A 75 -4.22 -0.02 13.95
C VAL A 75 -3.26 0.87 14.74
N TYR A 76 -3.65 2.13 14.88
CA TYR A 76 -2.89 3.17 15.57
C TYR A 76 -3.71 3.67 16.76
N GLU A 77 -3.29 3.29 17.95
CA GLU A 77 -3.99 3.60 19.19
C GLU A 77 -3.14 4.49 20.10
N SER A 78 -3.81 5.39 20.81
CA SER A 78 -3.23 6.23 21.83
C SER A 78 -4.25 6.38 22.97
N ILE A 79 -3.77 6.62 24.17
CA ILE A 79 -4.66 6.83 25.32
C ILE A 79 -5.50 8.12 25.22
N TYR A 80 -5.18 9.01 24.30
CA TYR A 80 -5.84 10.31 24.15
C TYR A 80 -6.46 10.56 22.76
N LEU A 81 -6.43 9.57 21.87
CA LEU A 81 -7.03 9.67 20.53
C LEU A 81 -8.03 8.55 20.30
N SER A 82 -9.05 8.83 19.52
CA SER A 82 -9.86 7.76 18.93
C SER A 82 -8.97 6.86 18.07
N PRO A 83 -9.23 5.56 18.02
CA PRO A 83 -8.44 4.65 17.19
C PRO A 83 -8.41 5.09 15.73
N LEU A 84 -7.23 5.10 15.15
CA LEU A 84 -6.98 5.35 13.74
C LEU A 84 -6.31 4.13 13.11
N VAL A 85 -6.24 4.11 11.80
CA VAL A 85 -5.37 3.19 11.05
C VAL A 85 -4.25 4.02 10.44
N ASN A 86 -3.02 3.55 10.62
CA ASN A 86 -1.83 4.14 10.01
C ASN A 86 -1.38 3.31 8.82
N ILE A 87 -1.13 3.96 7.70
CA ILE A 87 -0.54 3.31 6.53
C ILE A 87 0.98 3.36 6.69
N LEU A 88 1.59 2.20 6.95
CA LEU A 88 3.04 2.07 7.09
C LEU A 88 3.75 2.06 5.75
N GLY A 89 3.10 1.53 4.72
CA GLY A 89 3.66 1.49 3.38
C GLY A 89 2.56 1.39 2.32
N LEU A 90 2.77 2.08 1.23
CA LEU A 90 2.00 1.96 0.00
C LEU A 90 2.99 2.11 -1.15
N ALA A 91 3.07 1.12 -1.99
CA ALA A 91 3.93 1.17 -3.17
C ALA A 91 3.33 0.40 -4.34
N VAL A 92 3.54 0.93 -5.54
CA VAL A 92 3.12 0.34 -6.81
C VAL A 92 4.35 0.25 -7.69
N ARG A 93 4.51 -0.86 -8.41
CA ARG A 93 5.61 -1.01 -9.40
C ARG A 93 5.59 0.17 -10.37
N ALA A 94 6.77 0.67 -10.71
CA ALA A 94 6.90 1.79 -11.65
C ALA A 94 6.21 1.50 -12.98
N SER A 95 6.35 0.27 -13.49
CA SER A 95 5.71 -0.19 -14.73
C SER A 95 4.19 -0.27 -14.67
N CYS A 96 3.60 -0.23 -13.47
CA CYS A 96 2.16 -0.36 -13.24
C CYS A 96 1.52 0.94 -12.76
N ARG A 97 2.25 2.04 -12.68
CA ARG A 97 1.72 3.35 -12.27
C ARG A 97 0.74 3.90 -13.30
N GLY A 98 -0.16 4.78 -12.85
CA GLY A 98 -1.16 5.39 -13.71
C GLY A 98 -2.35 4.49 -14.07
N LYS A 99 -2.49 3.33 -13.42
CA LYS A 99 -3.56 2.35 -13.66
C LYS A 99 -4.61 2.29 -12.54
N GLY A 100 -4.54 3.18 -11.57
CA GLY A 100 -5.47 3.23 -10.43
C GLY A 100 -5.20 2.21 -9.33
N ILE A 101 -4.06 1.53 -9.34
CA ILE A 101 -3.72 0.48 -8.37
C ILE A 101 -3.54 1.06 -6.97
N GLY A 102 -2.82 2.17 -6.82
CA GLY A 102 -2.63 2.83 -5.53
C GLY A 102 -3.94 3.27 -4.90
N ARG A 103 -4.84 3.84 -5.70
CA ARG A 103 -6.19 4.23 -5.26
C ARG A 103 -7.00 3.03 -4.80
N ALA A 104 -6.95 1.92 -5.54
CA ALA A 104 -7.66 0.70 -5.20
C ALA A 104 -7.12 0.07 -3.91
N LEU A 105 -5.81 0.04 -3.72
CA LEU A 105 -5.17 -0.43 -2.49
C LEU A 105 -5.57 0.42 -1.29
N MET A 106 -5.58 1.74 -1.42
CA MET A 106 -6.02 2.63 -0.34
C MET A 106 -7.50 2.44 -0.02
N ALA A 107 -8.35 2.23 -1.00
CA ALA A 107 -9.77 1.94 -0.78
C ALA A 107 -9.97 0.65 0.03
N VAL A 108 -9.20 -0.39 -0.21
CA VAL A 108 -9.23 -1.64 0.57
C VAL A 108 -8.73 -1.40 2.00
N ALA A 109 -7.65 -0.65 2.17
CA ALA A 109 -7.15 -0.29 3.50
C ALA A 109 -8.17 0.52 4.30
N GLU A 110 -8.87 1.47 3.67
CA GLU A 110 -9.91 2.27 4.31
C GLU A 110 -11.12 1.42 4.72
N ARG A 111 -11.51 0.46 3.91
CA ARG A 111 -12.56 -0.49 4.26
C ARG A 111 -12.17 -1.34 5.45
N TRP A 112 -10.95 -1.86 5.45
CA TRP A 112 -10.39 -2.59 6.59
C TRP A 112 -10.37 -1.73 7.85
N ALA A 113 -9.99 -0.46 7.74
CA ALA A 113 -9.99 0.47 8.86
C ALA A 113 -11.39 0.63 9.46
N LYS A 114 -12.42 0.75 8.64
CA LYS A 114 -13.82 0.82 9.09
C LYS A 114 -14.24 -0.46 9.81
N GLU A 115 -13.85 -1.61 9.30
CA GLU A 115 -14.13 -2.91 9.93
C GLU A 115 -13.43 -3.04 11.30
N MET A 116 -12.24 -2.43 11.46
CA MET A 116 -11.52 -2.37 12.73
C MET A 116 -12.08 -1.33 13.70
N GLY A 117 -13.11 -0.58 13.33
CA GLY A 117 -13.70 0.47 14.15
C GLY A 117 -12.88 1.75 14.21
N ALA A 118 -11.97 1.98 13.28
CA ALA A 118 -11.17 3.19 13.23
C ALA A 118 -12.00 4.42 12.85
N ALA A 119 -11.68 5.55 13.45
CA ALA A 119 -12.31 6.84 13.14
C ALA A 119 -11.74 7.49 11.87
N GLY A 120 -10.60 7.04 11.40
CA GLY A 120 -9.96 7.56 10.19
C GLY A 120 -8.70 6.81 9.84
N VAL A 121 -8.10 7.20 8.73
CA VAL A 121 -6.82 6.68 8.23
C VAL A 121 -5.83 7.81 8.18
N ARG A 122 -4.63 7.58 8.68
CA ARG A 122 -3.53 8.52 8.66
C ARG A 122 -2.29 7.90 8.01
N LEU A 123 -1.40 8.74 7.55
CA LEU A 123 -0.09 8.32 7.08
C LEU A 123 0.91 9.47 7.22
N ASN A 124 2.17 9.14 7.21
CA ASN A 124 3.26 10.09 7.06
C ASN A 124 3.90 9.90 5.70
N SER A 125 4.21 11.00 5.03
CA SER A 125 4.94 10.99 3.76
C SER A 125 6.09 11.99 3.86
N GLY A 126 7.27 11.59 3.38
CA GLY A 126 8.44 12.45 3.40
C GLY A 126 8.17 13.81 2.74
N ALA A 127 8.68 14.89 3.31
CA ALA A 127 8.40 16.25 2.86
C ALA A 127 8.75 16.50 1.38
N GLY A 128 9.74 15.78 0.84
CA GLY A 128 10.17 15.90 -0.56
C GLY A 128 9.35 15.09 -1.56
N ARG A 129 8.42 14.25 -1.11
CA ARG A 129 7.63 13.36 -1.97
C ARG A 129 6.39 14.06 -2.50
N THR A 130 6.58 15.09 -3.32
CA THR A 130 5.50 15.96 -3.82
C THR A 130 4.45 15.24 -4.66
N GLU A 131 4.85 14.25 -5.47
CA GLU A 131 3.92 13.44 -6.26
C GLU A 131 3.01 12.59 -5.38
N ALA A 132 3.57 11.98 -4.32
CA ALA A 132 2.80 11.23 -3.34
C ALA A 132 1.80 12.13 -2.62
N HIS A 133 2.21 13.35 -2.25
CA HIS A 133 1.32 14.33 -1.61
C HIS A 133 0.13 14.68 -2.52
N ALA A 134 0.39 14.92 -3.80
CA ALA A 134 -0.67 15.19 -4.78
C ALA A 134 -1.64 14.02 -4.90
N PHE A 135 -1.11 12.79 -4.93
CA PHE A 135 -1.92 11.58 -4.95
C PHE A 135 -2.85 11.48 -3.73
N TYR A 136 -2.30 11.65 -2.52
CA TYR A 136 -3.11 11.55 -1.29
C TYR A 136 -4.19 12.62 -1.22
N ARG A 137 -3.87 13.86 -1.60
CA ARG A 137 -4.89 14.93 -1.67
C ARG A 137 -5.99 14.60 -2.67
N HIS A 138 -5.62 14.04 -3.81
CA HIS A 138 -6.57 13.67 -4.86
C HIS A 138 -7.57 12.60 -4.39
N ILE A 139 -7.15 11.68 -3.53
CA ILE A 139 -8.04 10.64 -2.96
C ILE A 139 -8.70 11.07 -1.63
N GLY A 140 -8.60 12.33 -1.24
CA GLY A 140 -9.35 12.90 -0.13
C GLY A 140 -8.60 13.09 1.19
N TYR A 141 -7.29 12.88 1.22
CA TYR A 141 -6.47 13.11 2.41
C TYR A 141 -6.09 14.59 2.52
N THR A 142 -6.06 15.08 3.76
CA THR A 142 -5.64 16.45 4.05
C THR A 142 -4.32 16.44 4.82
N SER A 143 -3.46 17.40 4.53
CA SER A 143 -2.19 17.59 5.23
C SER A 143 -2.33 18.71 6.25
N GLU A 144 -2.32 18.37 7.54
CA GLU A 144 -2.57 19.34 8.62
C GLU A 144 -1.28 19.97 9.15
N LYS A 145 -0.18 19.21 9.17
CA LYS A 145 1.09 19.65 9.75
C LYS A 145 2.28 18.89 9.20
N GLN A 146 3.44 19.51 9.32
CA GLN A 146 4.71 18.85 9.10
C GLN A 146 5.30 18.39 10.44
N GLN A 147 5.94 17.23 10.44
CA GLN A 147 6.57 16.65 11.61
C GLN A 147 7.99 16.20 11.30
N LEU A 148 8.88 16.31 12.28
CA LEU A 148 10.22 15.77 12.18
C LEU A 148 10.25 14.37 12.81
N ARG A 149 10.91 13.44 12.15
CA ARG A 149 11.16 12.12 12.69
C ARG A 149 12.46 12.13 13.48
N PHE A 150 12.40 11.61 14.71
CA PHE A 150 13.60 11.39 15.52
C PHE A 150 13.80 9.88 15.68
N LEU A 151 15.04 9.43 15.54
CA LEU A 151 15.43 8.04 15.68
C LEU A 151 16.68 7.94 16.54
N LYS A 152 16.71 6.99 17.45
CA LYS A 152 17.92 6.59 18.18
C LYS A 152 18.06 5.07 18.04
N GLU A 153 19.13 4.65 17.44
CA GLU A 153 19.43 3.22 17.29
C GLU A 153 20.19 2.72 18.51
N PHE A 154 19.94 1.47 18.87
CA PHE A 154 20.61 0.79 19.99
C PHE A 154 21.59 -0.25 19.50
#